data_2ae14daef760fffd3fc7a90242cca944
#
_entry.id   2ae14daef760fffd3fc7a90242cca944
#
_cell.length_a   1.000
_cell.length_b   1.000
_cell.length_c   1.000
_cell.angle_alpha   90.00
_cell.angle_beta   90.00
_cell.angle_gamma   90.00
#
_symmetry.space_group_name_H-M   'P 1'
#
loop_
_entity.id
_entity.type
_entity.pdbx_description
1 polymer ?
#
loop_
_entity_poly.entity_id
_entity_poly.type
_entity_poly.pdbx_seq_one_letter_code
_entity_poly.pdbx_strand_id
1 'polypeptide(L)'
;MAGGRLREGRGPGMPGPYRCITIRSIITMDKRNKTALAYLLVGVAAAGRALLAVPENAAIQEVSLTVLALVGYLLLASKTRLPTMFGAAGLVLELILCGSQTGGAWARLAPALRAADLWLFWGAALVLVRLAGRQQSKMPYIAAVPLAVYTVTHFIPSLTSVAAVSFVVFSVVMLWFAAIMIRAYNDARIKK
;
A
#
# COMPACT_ATOMS: atom_id res chain seq x y z
N MET A 1 26.63 -6.52 -72.00
CA MET A 1 25.32 -6.80 -71.37
C MET A 1 25.31 -6.15 -70.01
N ALA A 2 24.66 -5.00 -69.87
CA ALA A 2 24.66 -4.17 -68.68
C ALA A 2 23.32 -4.36 -67.97
N GLY A 3 23.37 -4.88 -66.76
CA GLY A 3 22.21 -5.05 -65.91
C GLY A 3 22.08 -3.85 -64.97
N GLY A 4 21.18 -2.91 -65.27
CA GLY A 4 20.87 -1.77 -64.44
C GLY A 4 20.09 -2.18 -63.18
N ARG A 5 20.61 -1.87 -61.98
CA ARG A 5 19.89 -1.94 -60.73
C ARG A 5 19.04 -0.69 -60.55
N LEU A 6 17.74 -0.83 -60.56
CA LEU A 6 16.77 0.17 -60.15
C LEU A 6 16.94 0.46 -58.66
N ARG A 7 17.27 1.69 -58.34
CA ARG A 7 17.23 2.29 -56.98
C ARG A 7 15.78 2.57 -56.63
N GLU A 8 15.19 1.78 -55.75
CA GLU A 8 13.92 2.09 -55.14
C GLU A 8 14.07 3.34 -54.21
N GLY A 9 13.38 4.40 -54.58
CA GLY A 9 13.30 5.64 -53.83
C GLY A 9 12.55 5.42 -52.50
N ARG A 10 13.23 5.61 -51.37
CA ARG A 10 12.57 5.79 -50.10
C ARG A 10 11.79 7.10 -50.11
N GLY A 11 10.47 7.02 -50.11
CA GLY A 11 9.57 8.14 -49.87
C GLY A 11 9.69 8.67 -48.40
N PRO A 12 9.33 9.96 -48.18
CA PRO A 12 9.40 10.60 -46.87
C PRO A 12 8.49 9.89 -45.84
N GLY A 13 9.06 9.63 -44.67
CA GLY A 13 8.52 8.77 -43.62
C GLY A 13 7.09 9.10 -43.22
N MET A 14 6.22 8.10 -43.32
CA MET A 14 4.96 8.11 -42.61
C MET A 14 5.25 8.13 -41.09
N PRO A 15 4.55 8.96 -40.29
CA PRO A 15 4.65 8.92 -38.86
C PRO A 15 4.26 7.51 -38.39
N GLY A 16 5.16 6.85 -37.67
CA GLY A 16 4.96 5.49 -37.18
C GLY A 16 3.68 5.40 -36.35
N PRO A 17 3.02 4.23 -36.33
CA PRO A 17 1.78 4.07 -35.58
C PRO A 17 2.05 4.42 -34.12
N TYR A 18 1.29 5.39 -33.62
CA TYR A 18 1.24 5.72 -32.20
C TYR A 18 1.02 4.41 -31.44
N ARG A 19 2.03 4.00 -30.67
CA ARG A 19 1.89 2.85 -29.77
C ARG A 19 0.80 3.22 -28.77
N CYS A 20 -0.41 2.81 -29.06
CA CYS A 20 -1.42 2.73 -28.01
C CYS A 20 -0.80 1.97 -26.85
N ILE A 21 -0.53 2.66 -25.75
CA ILE A 21 -0.17 2.04 -24.48
C ILE A 21 -1.44 1.33 -24.01
N THR A 22 -1.65 0.16 -24.55
CA THR A 22 -2.83 -0.65 -24.30
C THR A 22 -2.64 -1.27 -22.89
N ILE A 23 -3.73 -1.36 -22.16
CA ILE A 23 -3.84 -2.08 -20.86
C ILE A 23 -3.16 -3.47 -20.93
N ARG A 24 -3.05 -4.05 -22.10
CA ARG A 24 -2.28 -5.28 -22.40
C ARG A 24 -0.79 -5.21 -21.99
N SER A 25 -0.15 -4.03 -22.00
CA SER A 25 1.25 -3.88 -21.59
C SER A 25 1.44 -4.05 -20.08
N ILE A 26 0.40 -3.79 -19.28
CA ILE A 26 0.42 -4.01 -17.83
C ILE A 26 0.32 -5.50 -17.50
N ILE A 27 -0.42 -6.27 -18.32
CA ILE A 27 -0.59 -7.72 -18.14
C ILE A 27 0.70 -8.48 -18.49
N THR A 28 1.51 -7.95 -19.42
CA THR A 28 2.78 -8.53 -19.85
C THR A 28 3.99 -8.05 -19.06
N MET A 29 3.78 -7.26 -17.98
CA MET A 29 4.88 -6.86 -17.09
C MET A 29 5.62 -8.08 -16.58
N ASP A 30 6.94 -8.09 -16.73
CA ASP A 30 7.80 -9.09 -16.14
C ASP A 30 7.49 -9.26 -14.65
N LYS A 31 7.47 -10.51 -14.15
CA LYS A 31 7.16 -10.85 -12.74
C LYS A 31 7.94 -9.99 -11.74
N ARG A 32 9.13 -9.58 -12.13
CA ARG A 32 10.03 -8.74 -11.36
C ARG A 32 9.51 -7.31 -11.24
N ASN A 33 9.11 -6.71 -12.35
CA ASN A 33 8.56 -5.36 -12.37
C ASN A 33 7.25 -5.28 -11.61
N LYS A 34 6.42 -6.34 -11.67
CA LYS A 34 5.20 -6.44 -10.84
C LYS A 34 5.52 -6.44 -9.34
N THR A 35 6.54 -7.20 -8.93
CA THR A 35 6.95 -7.26 -7.52
C THR A 35 7.52 -5.92 -7.05
N ALA A 36 8.35 -5.27 -7.87
CA ALA A 36 8.88 -3.95 -7.55
C ALA A 36 7.76 -2.92 -7.40
N LEU A 37 6.85 -2.84 -8.39
CA LEU A 37 5.71 -1.92 -8.35
C LEU A 37 4.85 -2.17 -7.09
N ALA A 38 4.62 -3.41 -6.73
CA ALA A 38 3.86 -3.76 -5.54
C ALA A 38 4.48 -3.18 -4.26
N TYR A 39 5.78 -3.35 -4.06
CA TYR A 39 6.47 -2.78 -2.90
C TYR A 39 6.42 -1.25 -2.88
N LEU A 40 6.52 -0.60 -4.05
CA LEU A 40 6.39 0.85 -4.15
C LEU A 40 4.99 1.31 -3.72
N LEU A 41 3.92 0.70 -4.26
CA LEU A 41 2.54 1.06 -3.94
C LEU A 41 2.25 0.91 -2.45
N VAL A 42 2.68 -0.22 -1.86
CA VAL A 42 2.52 -0.46 -0.43
C VAL A 42 3.32 0.54 0.41
N GLY A 43 4.55 0.85 0.01
CA GLY A 43 5.39 1.84 0.71
C GLY A 43 4.78 3.24 0.69
N VAL A 44 4.27 3.69 -0.47
CA VAL A 44 3.59 4.99 -0.61
C VAL A 44 2.31 5.02 0.22
N ALA A 45 1.50 3.94 0.17
CA ALA A 45 0.27 3.86 0.97
C ALA A 45 0.56 3.92 2.47
N ALA A 46 1.59 3.19 2.94
CA ALA A 46 1.98 3.20 4.34
C ALA A 46 2.50 4.57 4.80
N ALA A 47 3.33 5.23 3.99
CA ALA A 47 3.81 6.58 4.27
C ALA A 47 2.65 7.59 4.30
N GLY A 48 1.74 7.50 3.33
CA GLY A 48 0.55 8.34 3.27
C GLY A 48 -0.30 8.20 4.54
N ARG A 49 -0.61 6.97 4.96
CA ARG A 49 -1.38 6.72 6.20
C ARG A 49 -0.68 7.26 7.44
N ALA A 50 0.64 7.14 7.53
CA ALA A 50 1.39 7.64 8.67
C ALA A 50 1.44 9.19 8.74
N LEU A 51 1.47 9.87 7.59
CA LEU A 51 1.59 11.32 7.50
C LEU A 51 0.24 12.04 7.50
N LEU A 52 -0.81 11.42 6.93
CA LEU A 52 -2.14 12.02 6.78
C LEU A 52 -3.08 11.72 7.94
N ALA A 53 -2.57 11.22 9.05
CA ALA A 53 -3.34 10.93 10.28
C ALA A 53 -3.95 12.19 10.94
N VAL A 54 -4.13 13.29 10.19
CA VAL A 54 -4.70 14.57 10.62
C VAL A 54 -6.18 14.68 10.21
N PRO A 55 -7.07 15.25 11.04
CA PRO A 55 -8.40 14.72 11.31
C PRO A 55 -9.57 15.10 10.40
N GLU A 56 -9.54 16.09 9.53
CA GLU A 56 -10.82 16.66 9.03
C GLU A 56 -11.32 16.15 7.66
N ASN A 57 -10.45 15.54 6.84
CA ASN A 57 -10.85 14.92 5.55
C ASN A 57 -10.32 13.49 5.39
N ALA A 58 -10.02 12.84 6.50
CA ALA A 58 -9.25 11.60 6.54
C ALA A 58 -9.94 10.42 5.85
N ALA A 59 -11.26 10.32 5.89
CA ALA A 59 -11.96 9.13 5.45
C ALA A 59 -11.75 8.79 3.96
N ILE A 60 -11.89 9.77 3.06
CA ILE A 60 -11.69 9.55 1.62
C ILE A 60 -10.22 9.26 1.32
N GLN A 61 -9.32 9.93 2.03
CA GLN A 61 -7.88 9.73 1.88
C GLN A 61 -7.45 8.36 2.41
N GLU A 62 -7.97 7.94 3.56
CA GLU A 62 -7.73 6.62 4.13
C GLU A 62 -8.19 5.51 3.18
N VAL A 63 -9.42 5.59 2.66
CA VAL A 63 -9.94 4.64 1.65
C VAL A 63 -9.04 4.61 0.41
N SER A 64 -8.63 5.77 -0.11
CA SER A 64 -7.77 5.84 -1.29
C SER A 64 -6.42 5.16 -1.06
N LEU A 65 -5.81 5.36 0.11
CA LEU A 65 -4.54 4.74 0.49
C LEU A 65 -4.69 3.23 0.71
N THR A 66 -5.82 2.78 1.25
CA THR A 66 -6.11 1.35 1.39
C THR A 66 -6.32 0.68 0.05
N VAL A 67 -7.03 1.33 -0.88
CA VAL A 67 -7.14 0.85 -2.26
C VAL A 67 -5.76 0.75 -2.92
N LEU A 68 -4.91 1.74 -2.74
CA LEU A 68 -3.54 1.74 -3.25
C LEU A 68 -2.72 0.57 -2.68
N ALA A 69 -2.79 0.35 -1.37
CA ALA A 69 -2.16 -0.79 -0.70
C ALA A 69 -2.70 -2.12 -1.22
N LEU A 70 -4.03 -2.23 -1.37
CA LEU A 70 -4.69 -3.44 -1.85
C LEU A 70 -4.25 -3.81 -3.27
N VAL A 71 -4.10 -2.83 -4.17
CA VAL A 71 -3.53 -3.06 -5.50
C VAL A 71 -2.11 -3.62 -5.38
N GLY A 72 -1.28 -3.07 -4.50
CA GLY A 72 0.05 -3.61 -4.22
C GLY A 72 0.00 -5.06 -3.70
N TYR A 73 -0.93 -5.38 -2.80
CA TYR A 73 -1.12 -6.73 -2.27
C TYR A 73 -1.58 -7.72 -3.34
N LEU A 74 -2.49 -7.30 -4.23
CA LEU A 74 -2.95 -8.11 -5.36
C LEU A 74 -1.80 -8.47 -6.32
N LEU A 75 -0.88 -7.53 -6.56
CA LEU A 75 0.31 -7.81 -7.37
C LEU A 75 1.24 -8.84 -6.71
N LEU A 76 1.21 -8.97 -5.37
CA LEU A 76 1.96 -9.96 -4.59
C LEU A 76 1.16 -11.24 -4.31
N ALA A 77 -0.11 -11.33 -4.70
CA ALA A 77 -0.99 -12.46 -4.39
C ALA A 77 -0.47 -13.81 -4.92
N SER A 78 0.35 -13.80 -5.98
CA SER A 78 1.05 -15.01 -6.47
C SER A 78 2.09 -15.56 -5.48
N LYS A 79 2.59 -14.75 -4.55
CA LYS A 79 3.55 -15.15 -3.51
C LYS A 79 2.87 -15.45 -2.18
N THR A 80 1.89 -14.64 -1.81
CA THR A 80 1.09 -14.81 -0.58
C THR A 80 -0.25 -14.11 -0.71
N ARG A 81 -1.32 -14.75 -0.25
CA ARG A 81 -2.68 -14.20 -0.27
C ARG A 81 -3.04 -13.44 1.02
N LEU A 82 -2.30 -13.64 2.11
CA LEU A 82 -2.64 -13.08 3.42
C LEU A 82 -2.72 -11.54 3.41
N PRO A 83 -1.74 -10.78 2.85
CA PRO A 83 -1.87 -9.32 2.80
C PRO A 83 -3.09 -8.85 2.00
N THR A 84 -3.45 -9.57 0.95
CA THR A 84 -4.64 -9.25 0.15
C THR A 84 -5.93 -9.44 0.96
N MET A 85 -6.02 -10.50 1.76
CA MET A 85 -7.17 -10.73 2.65
C MET A 85 -7.26 -9.65 3.72
N PHE A 86 -6.14 -9.30 4.36
CA PHE A 86 -6.10 -8.21 5.34
C PHE A 86 -6.47 -6.86 4.72
N GLY A 87 -5.93 -6.54 3.54
CA GLY A 87 -6.26 -5.30 2.83
C GLY A 87 -7.73 -5.23 2.41
N ALA A 88 -8.31 -6.33 1.94
CA ALA A 88 -9.74 -6.37 1.59
C ALA A 88 -10.63 -6.20 2.82
N ALA A 89 -10.30 -6.86 3.94
CA ALA A 89 -11.01 -6.68 5.20
C ALA A 89 -10.89 -5.24 5.73
N GLY A 90 -9.68 -4.64 5.66
CA GLY A 90 -9.45 -3.23 6.02
C GLY A 90 -10.29 -2.29 5.17
N LEU A 91 -10.35 -2.50 3.84
CA LEU A 91 -11.19 -1.67 2.96
C LEU A 91 -12.66 -1.74 3.35
N VAL A 92 -13.19 -2.91 3.69
CA VAL A 92 -14.57 -3.05 4.17
C VAL A 92 -14.77 -2.26 5.47
N LEU A 93 -13.84 -2.35 6.42
CA LEU A 93 -13.92 -1.58 7.68
C LEU A 93 -13.90 -0.07 7.42
N GLU A 94 -13.07 0.41 6.53
CA GLU A 94 -12.99 1.84 6.18
C GLU A 94 -14.25 2.34 5.49
N LEU A 95 -14.86 1.53 4.61
CA LEU A 95 -16.15 1.88 3.99
C LEU A 95 -17.26 1.98 5.05
N ILE A 96 -17.26 1.08 6.04
CA ILE A 96 -18.19 1.16 7.17
C ILE A 96 -17.90 2.41 8.02
N LEU A 97 -16.63 2.74 8.26
CA LEU A 97 -16.22 3.95 8.98
C LEU A 97 -16.67 5.23 8.25
N CYS A 98 -16.54 5.29 6.92
CA CYS A 98 -17.08 6.40 6.12
C CYS A 98 -18.59 6.57 6.31
N GLY A 99 -19.33 5.46 6.30
CA GLY A 99 -20.78 5.48 6.57
C GLY A 99 -21.13 5.89 7.99
N SER A 100 -20.28 5.58 8.98
CA SER A 100 -20.50 5.91 10.39
C SER A 100 -20.42 7.41 10.69
N GLN A 101 -19.78 8.20 9.85
CA GLN A 101 -19.70 9.66 9.97
C GLN A 101 -21.07 10.35 9.84
N THR A 102 -22.04 9.70 9.21
CA THR A 102 -23.42 10.19 9.10
C THR A 102 -24.24 10.05 10.38
N GLY A 103 -23.66 9.51 11.45
CA GLY A 103 -24.31 9.29 12.75
C GLY A 103 -24.97 7.92 12.88
N GLY A 104 -25.64 7.70 14.00
CA GLY A 104 -26.37 6.46 14.29
C GLY A 104 -25.59 5.43 15.11
N ALA A 105 -26.07 4.18 15.14
CA ALA A 105 -25.49 3.10 15.96
C ALA A 105 -24.02 2.79 15.61
N TRP A 106 -23.65 2.96 14.36
CA TRP A 106 -22.30 2.71 13.84
C TRP A 106 -21.26 3.69 14.39
N ALA A 107 -21.66 4.94 14.71
CA ALA A 107 -20.74 5.93 15.30
C ALA A 107 -20.16 5.45 16.63
N ARG A 108 -20.89 4.67 17.40
CA ARG A 108 -20.42 4.09 18.68
C ARG A 108 -19.37 2.99 18.48
N LEU A 109 -19.38 2.32 17.33
CA LEU A 109 -18.44 1.27 16.97
C LEU A 109 -17.19 1.79 16.25
N ALA A 110 -17.21 3.05 15.81
CA ALA A 110 -16.11 3.65 15.04
C ALA A 110 -14.73 3.48 15.71
N PRO A 111 -14.55 3.66 17.02
CA PRO A 111 -13.26 3.44 17.68
C PRO A 111 -12.77 1.99 17.55
N ALA A 112 -13.67 1.02 17.74
CA ALA A 112 -13.35 -0.40 17.61
C ALA A 112 -13.00 -0.79 16.17
N LEU A 113 -13.76 -0.29 15.20
CA LEU A 113 -13.51 -0.53 13.78
C LEU A 113 -12.16 0.06 13.35
N ARG A 114 -11.83 1.27 13.81
CA ARG A 114 -10.53 1.90 13.54
C ARG A 114 -9.38 1.09 14.15
N ALA A 115 -9.50 0.64 15.39
CA ALA A 115 -8.49 -0.22 16.00
C ALA A 115 -8.31 -1.53 15.21
N ALA A 116 -9.42 -2.16 14.80
CA ALA A 116 -9.37 -3.38 14.00
C ALA A 116 -8.68 -3.15 12.64
N ASP A 117 -8.95 -2.05 11.95
CA ASP A 117 -8.29 -1.70 10.70
C ASP A 117 -6.78 -1.53 10.86
N LEU A 118 -6.33 -0.85 11.92
CA LEU A 118 -4.90 -0.71 12.24
C LEU A 118 -4.23 -2.07 12.51
N TRP A 119 -4.91 -3.01 13.18
CA TRP A 119 -4.41 -4.36 13.40
C TRP A 119 -4.31 -5.17 12.09
N LEU A 120 -5.27 -5.03 11.18
CA LEU A 120 -5.21 -5.66 9.86
C LEU A 120 -4.04 -5.11 9.04
N PHE A 121 -3.84 -3.78 9.07
CA PHE A 121 -2.72 -3.14 8.39
C PHE A 121 -1.37 -3.60 8.97
N TRP A 122 -1.24 -3.68 10.30
CA TRP A 122 -0.06 -4.24 10.96
C TRP A 122 0.18 -5.71 10.58
N GLY A 123 -0.87 -6.53 10.53
CA GLY A 123 -0.79 -7.94 10.11
C GLY A 123 -0.28 -8.08 8.68
N ALA A 124 -0.76 -7.25 7.76
CA ALA A 124 -0.26 -7.19 6.39
C ALA A 124 1.22 -6.77 6.36
N ALA A 125 1.61 -5.76 7.14
CA ALA A 125 2.99 -5.28 7.24
C ALA A 125 3.94 -6.37 7.75
N LEU A 126 3.53 -7.16 8.75
CA LEU A 126 4.30 -8.28 9.28
C LEU A 126 4.63 -9.32 8.20
N VAL A 127 3.63 -9.70 7.40
CA VAL A 127 3.84 -10.65 6.30
C VAL A 127 4.75 -10.08 5.23
N LEU A 128 4.57 -8.80 4.87
CA LEU A 128 5.33 -8.15 3.81
C LEU A 128 6.80 -7.91 4.17
N VAL A 129 7.10 -7.57 5.42
CA VAL A 129 8.49 -7.45 5.89
C VAL A 129 9.22 -8.78 5.75
N ARG A 130 8.57 -9.89 6.07
CA ARG A 130 9.13 -11.24 5.88
C ARG A 130 9.31 -11.56 4.39
N LEU A 131 8.33 -11.23 3.56
CA LEU A 131 8.37 -11.45 2.12
C LEU A 131 9.48 -10.63 1.43
N ALA A 132 9.76 -9.43 1.94
CA ALA A 132 10.86 -8.57 1.50
C ALA A 132 12.26 -9.08 1.91
N GLY A 133 12.36 -10.28 2.50
CA GLY A 133 13.62 -10.87 2.94
C GLY A 133 14.20 -10.27 4.22
N ARG A 134 13.42 -9.48 4.95
CA ARG A 134 13.80 -8.84 6.23
C ARG A 134 13.27 -9.62 7.44
N GLN A 135 13.45 -10.94 7.43
CA GLN A 135 12.93 -11.85 8.47
C GLN A 135 13.42 -11.50 9.89
N GLN A 136 14.61 -10.93 10.02
CA GLN A 136 15.19 -10.52 11.30
C GLN A 136 14.77 -9.11 11.75
N SER A 137 13.94 -8.41 10.97
CA SER A 137 13.48 -7.08 11.34
C SER A 137 12.58 -7.15 12.59
N LYS A 138 12.95 -6.39 13.61
CA LYS A 138 12.17 -6.23 14.84
C LYS A 138 11.00 -5.24 14.67
N MET A 139 10.92 -4.55 13.52
CA MET A 139 9.92 -3.51 13.25
C MET A 139 8.47 -3.96 13.55
N PRO A 140 7.99 -5.14 13.10
CA PRO A 140 6.61 -5.52 13.36
C PRO A 140 6.29 -5.67 14.86
N TYR A 141 7.25 -6.18 15.63
CA TYR A 141 7.09 -6.33 17.08
C TYR A 141 7.12 -4.99 17.81
N ILE A 142 7.99 -4.08 17.39
CA ILE A 142 8.05 -2.71 17.93
C ILE A 142 6.74 -1.96 17.63
N ALA A 143 6.12 -2.16 16.46
CA ALA A 143 4.85 -1.56 16.10
C ALA A 143 3.67 -2.13 16.91
N ALA A 144 3.72 -3.39 17.32
CA ALA A 144 2.64 -4.03 18.08
C ALA A 144 2.43 -3.38 19.46
N VAL A 145 3.49 -2.93 20.11
CA VAL A 145 3.41 -2.34 21.46
C VAL A 145 2.59 -1.03 21.45
N PRO A 146 2.93 0.01 20.69
CA PRO A 146 2.14 1.24 20.68
C PRO A 146 0.73 1.01 20.12
N LEU A 147 0.56 0.07 19.19
CA LEU A 147 -0.77 -0.29 18.68
C LEU A 147 -1.64 -0.93 19.78
N ALA A 148 -1.09 -1.83 20.59
CA ALA A 148 -1.81 -2.43 21.71
C ALA A 148 -2.17 -1.37 22.78
N VAL A 149 -1.22 -0.48 23.12
CA VAL A 149 -1.47 0.63 24.06
C VAL A 149 -2.56 1.54 23.51
N TYR A 150 -2.47 1.94 22.22
CA TYR A 150 -3.51 2.73 21.56
C TYR A 150 -4.88 2.05 21.66
N THR A 151 -4.96 0.76 21.33
CA THR A 151 -6.22 0.00 21.34
C THR A 151 -6.87 0.02 22.71
N VAL A 152 -6.10 -0.16 23.78
CA VAL A 152 -6.64 -0.16 25.15
C VAL A 152 -7.02 1.24 25.63
N THR A 153 -6.13 2.22 25.41
CA THR A 153 -6.31 3.59 25.96
C THR A 153 -7.34 4.40 25.18
N HIS A 154 -7.57 4.08 23.93
CA HIS A 154 -8.56 4.77 23.09
C HIS A 154 -10.00 4.63 23.58
N PHE A 155 -10.31 3.56 24.31
CA PHE A 155 -11.63 3.34 24.92
C PHE A 155 -11.81 4.00 26.30
N ILE A 156 -10.73 4.58 26.85
CA ILE A 156 -10.75 5.18 28.18
C ILE A 156 -10.63 6.70 28.05
N PRO A 157 -11.71 7.49 28.27
CA PRO A 157 -11.69 8.94 28.04
C PRO A 157 -10.60 9.69 28.81
N SER A 158 -10.23 9.23 30.00
CA SER A 158 -9.17 9.82 30.82
C SER A 158 -7.75 9.60 30.23
N LEU A 159 -7.58 8.67 29.28
CA LEU A 159 -6.29 8.31 28.68
C LEU A 159 -6.14 8.77 27.22
N THR A 160 -6.95 9.72 26.78
CA THR A 160 -6.93 10.23 25.39
C THR A 160 -5.55 10.73 24.96
N SER A 161 -4.82 11.41 25.86
CA SER A 161 -3.46 11.88 25.58
C SER A 161 -2.48 10.71 25.37
N VAL A 162 -2.62 9.64 26.15
CA VAL A 162 -1.79 8.43 26.00
C VAL A 162 -2.11 7.73 24.67
N ALA A 163 -3.39 7.65 24.31
CA ALA A 163 -3.81 7.11 23.02
C ALA A 163 -3.21 7.91 21.85
N ALA A 164 -3.26 9.25 21.91
CA ALA A 164 -2.69 10.11 20.88
C ALA A 164 -1.18 9.92 20.73
N VAL A 165 -0.42 9.90 21.83
CA VAL A 165 1.03 9.65 21.82
C VAL A 165 1.33 8.27 21.25
N SER A 166 0.60 7.24 21.68
CA SER A 166 0.78 5.87 21.18
C SER A 166 0.51 5.75 19.68
N PHE A 167 -0.49 6.47 19.18
CA PHE A 167 -0.80 6.55 17.75
C PHE A 167 0.33 7.24 16.96
N VAL A 168 0.91 8.33 17.46
CA VAL A 168 2.06 9.00 16.84
C VAL A 168 3.26 8.06 16.79
N VAL A 169 3.57 7.37 17.88
CA VAL A 169 4.67 6.38 17.90
C VAL A 169 4.43 5.27 16.90
N PHE A 170 3.20 4.74 16.82
CA PHE A 170 2.84 3.75 15.80
C PHE A 170 3.04 4.29 14.38
N SER A 171 2.63 5.54 14.11
CA SER A 171 2.81 6.19 12.80
C SER A 171 4.28 6.32 12.42
N VAL A 172 5.16 6.68 13.36
CA VAL A 172 6.62 6.71 13.13
C VAL A 172 7.16 5.33 12.76
N VAL A 173 6.70 4.28 13.44
CA VAL A 173 7.11 2.91 13.09
C VAL A 173 6.57 2.50 11.71
N MET A 174 5.39 2.98 11.32
CA MET A 174 4.86 2.76 9.97
C MET A 174 5.65 3.49 8.88
N LEU A 175 6.23 4.65 9.16
CA LEU A 175 7.21 5.28 8.26
C LEU A 175 8.48 4.41 8.09
N TRP A 176 8.93 3.77 9.15
CA TRP A 176 10.01 2.79 9.03
C TRP A 176 9.61 1.60 8.14
N PHE A 177 8.39 1.08 8.27
CA PHE A 177 7.85 0.07 7.37
C PHE A 177 7.84 0.54 5.91
N ALA A 178 7.37 1.77 5.64
CA ALA A 178 7.40 2.37 4.31
C ALA A 178 8.83 2.41 3.73
N ALA A 179 9.82 2.80 4.54
CA ALA A 179 11.23 2.80 4.14
C ALA A 179 11.75 1.38 3.80
N ILE A 180 11.33 0.35 4.54
CA ILE A 180 11.65 -1.05 4.21
C ILE A 180 11.07 -1.43 2.84
N MET A 181 9.82 -1.06 2.56
CA MET A 181 9.16 -1.36 1.29
C MET A 181 9.82 -0.64 0.11
N ILE A 182 10.22 0.63 0.28
CA ILE A 182 10.96 1.40 -0.74
C ILE A 182 12.33 0.77 -1.00
N ARG A 183 13.03 0.30 0.03
CA ARG A 183 14.29 -0.44 -0.15
C ARG A 183 14.06 -1.76 -0.90
N ALA A 184 13.01 -2.51 -0.55
CA ALA A 184 12.65 -3.73 -1.25
C ALA A 184 12.30 -3.48 -2.73
N TYR A 185 11.67 -2.35 -3.05
CA TYR A 185 11.47 -1.90 -4.42
C TYR A 185 12.80 -1.70 -5.15
N ASN A 186 13.75 -0.96 -4.55
CA ASN A 186 15.05 -0.72 -5.15
C ASN A 186 15.83 -2.03 -5.35
N ASP A 187 15.84 -2.91 -4.35
CA ASP A 187 16.50 -4.22 -4.43
C ASP A 187 15.89 -5.08 -5.55
N ALA A 188 14.56 -5.06 -5.69
CA ALA A 188 13.87 -5.76 -6.76
C ALA A 188 14.18 -5.19 -8.15
N ARG A 189 14.50 -3.92 -8.26
CA ARG A 189 14.85 -3.24 -9.53
C ARG A 189 16.30 -3.44 -9.94
N ILE A 190 17.24 -3.42 -8.97
CA ILE A 190 18.69 -3.43 -9.22
C ILE A 190 19.24 -4.83 -9.49
N LYS A 191 18.67 -5.89 -8.90
CA LYS A 191 19.12 -7.27 -9.16
C LYS A 191 18.90 -7.63 -10.64
N LYS A 192 19.85 -7.24 -11.49
CA LYS A 192 19.96 -7.66 -12.88
C LYS A 192 20.51 -9.09 -13.00
#